data_637abc2dd08ddfa4d0cf65276c438a47
#
_entry.id   637abc2dd08ddfa4d0cf65276c438a47
#
_cell.length_a   1.000
_cell.length_b   1.000
_cell.length_c   1.000
_cell.angle_alpha   90.00
_cell.angle_beta   90.00
_cell.angle_gamma   90.00
#
_symmetry.space_group_name_H-M   'P 1'
#
loop_
_entity.id
_entity.type
_entity.pdbx_description
1 polymer ?
#
loop_
_entity_poly.entity_id
_entity_poly.type
_entity_poly.pdbx_seq_one_letter_code
_entity_poly.pdbx_strand_id
1 'polypeptide(L)'
;MHSDQKHVKRVKIRLHELREGSDAAELVKFLVQRKGIIKVEVIADLFTICITYDEGVTTPGQIIADLSGIRFTPEGSIILDG
;
A
#
# COMPACT_ATOMS: atom_id res chain seq x y z
N MET A 1 -13.87 -8.81 -21.10
CA MET A 1 -14.03 -8.52 -20.44
C MET A 1 -13.45 -8.75 -19.30
N HIS A 2 -13.34 -8.94 -18.65
CA HIS A 2 -13.10 -9.15 -17.49
C HIS A 2 -11.78 -9.57 -17.21
N SER A 3 -11.07 -9.90 -17.95
CA SER A 3 -9.76 -10.38 -17.69
C SER A 3 -8.82 -9.31 -17.20
N ASP A 4 -9.23 -8.08 -17.21
CA ASP A 4 -8.36 -7.03 -16.75
C ASP A 4 -8.03 -7.13 -15.30
N GLN A 5 -8.76 -7.93 -14.54
CA GLN A 5 -8.54 -7.97 -13.12
C GLN A 5 -7.57 -9.03 -12.69
N LYS A 6 -7.05 -9.82 -13.57
CA LYS A 6 -6.21 -10.90 -13.14
C LYS A 6 -4.84 -10.46 -12.65
N HIS A 7 -4.44 -9.23 -12.90
CA HIS A 7 -3.17 -8.73 -12.42
C HIS A 7 -3.34 -7.83 -11.19
N VAL A 8 -4.55 -7.71 -10.68
CA VAL A 8 -4.80 -6.86 -9.53
C VAL A 8 -4.61 -7.67 -8.25
N LYS A 9 -3.79 -7.17 -7.35
CA LYS A 9 -3.51 -7.83 -6.09
C LYS A 9 -3.64 -6.81 -4.97
N ARG A 10 -3.65 -7.30 -3.75
CA ARG A 10 -3.71 -6.44 -2.58
C ARG A 10 -2.63 -6.84 -1.60
N VAL A 11 -2.11 -5.85 -0.89
CA VAL A 11 -1.13 -6.09 0.15
C VAL A 11 -1.50 -5.25 1.35
N LYS A 12 -1.42 -5.85 2.54
CA LYS A 12 -1.60 -5.14 3.80
C LYS A 12 -0.24 -4.91 4.42
N ILE A 13 0.04 -3.69 4.79
CA ILE A 13 1.32 -3.33 5.37
C ILE A 13 1.07 -2.60 6.68
N ARG A 14 1.62 -3.11 7.77
CA ARG A 14 1.55 -2.44 9.04
C ARG A 14 2.66 -1.42 9.11
N LEU A 15 2.33 -0.21 9.53
CA LEU A 15 3.30 0.88 9.59
C LEU A 15 3.35 1.45 10.98
N HIS A 16 4.56 1.56 11.51
CA HIS A 16 4.76 2.08 12.85
C HIS A 16 4.22 3.50 12.99
N GLU A 17 4.44 4.32 11.99
CA GLU A 17 4.06 5.73 12.05
C GLU A 17 2.56 5.97 12.10
N LEU A 18 1.76 4.99 11.67
CA LEU A 18 0.32 5.17 11.71
C LEU A 18 -0.23 5.19 13.14
N ARG A 19 0.57 4.78 14.10
CA ARG A 19 0.13 4.84 15.49
C ARG A 19 -0.13 6.26 15.93
N GLU A 20 0.55 7.21 15.34
CA GLU A 20 0.39 8.60 15.72
C GLU A 20 -0.71 9.29 14.94
N GLY A 21 -1.18 8.65 13.88
CA GLY A 21 -2.33 9.11 13.13
C GLY A 21 -2.17 10.41 12.38
N SER A 22 -0.99 10.96 12.36
CA SER A 22 -0.83 12.30 11.82
C SER A 22 -0.54 12.32 10.33
N ASP A 23 0.06 11.27 9.79
CA ASP A 23 0.54 11.33 8.41
C ASP A 23 -0.20 10.44 7.44
N ALA A 24 -1.35 9.90 7.87
CA ALA A 24 -2.07 8.96 7.02
C ALA A 24 -2.51 9.60 5.71
N ALA A 25 -2.99 10.84 5.76
CA ALA A 25 -3.47 11.51 4.56
C ALA A 25 -2.34 11.75 3.57
N GLU A 26 -1.17 12.13 4.07
CA GLU A 26 -0.02 12.34 3.19
C GLU A 26 0.47 11.04 2.59
N LEU A 27 0.42 9.98 3.36
CA LEU A 27 0.79 8.67 2.89
C LEU A 27 -0.09 8.25 1.73
N VAL A 28 -1.41 8.39 1.89
CA VAL A 28 -2.35 8.04 0.84
C VAL A 28 -2.08 8.87 -0.40
N LYS A 29 -1.89 10.18 -0.20
CA LYS A 29 -1.65 11.09 -1.31
C LYS A 29 -0.38 10.71 -2.07
N PHE A 30 0.66 10.32 -1.36
CA PHE A 30 1.90 9.90 -1.98
C PHE A 30 1.69 8.62 -2.80
N LEU A 31 1.04 7.64 -2.18
CA LEU A 31 0.92 6.33 -2.81
C LEU A 31 0.02 6.35 -4.04
N VAL A 32 -1.08 7.09 -3.99
CA VAL A 32 -1.99 7.09 -5.14
C VAL A 32 -1.37 7.70 -6.38
N GLN A 33 -0.28 8.43 -6.23
CA GLN A 33 0.43 9.00 -7.37
C GLN A 33 1.45 8.06 -7.96
N ARG A 34 1.72 6.93 -7.32
CA ARG A 34 2.71 5.99 -7.83
C ARG A 34 2.09 5.12 -8.91
N LYS A 35 2.91 4.76 -9.89
CA LYS A 35 2.42 3.90 -10.97
C LYS A 35 2.06 2.54 -10.41
N GLY A 36 0.94 2.02 -10.86
CA GLY A 36 0.51 0.69 -10.47
C GLY A 36 -0.34 0.65 -9.23
N ILE A 37 -0.47 1.76 -8.51
CA ILE A 37 -1.32 1.81 -7.33
C ILE A 37 -2.73 2.15 -7.77
N ILE A 38 -3.67 1.28 -7.43
CA ILE A 38 -5.06 1.45 -7.82
C ILE A 38 -5.89 2.05 -6.70
N LYS A 39 -5.65 1.59 -5.47
CA LYS A 39 -6.45 2.05 -4.34
C LYS A 39 -5.63 1.93 -3.06
N VAL A 40 -5.81 2.85 -2.15
CA VAL A 40 -5.15 2.81 -0.85
C VAL A 40 -6.20 3.03 0.22
N GLU A 41 -6.26 2.13 1.20
CA GLU A 41 -7.16 2.26 2.34
C GLU A 41 -6.35 2.23 3.62
N VAL A 42 -6.69 3.10 4.56
CA VAL A 42 -6.04 3.13 5.86
C VAL A 42 -6.95 2.45 6.87
N ILE A 43 -6.41 1.49 7.59
CA ILE A 43 -7.12 0.80 8.65
C ILE A 43 -6.49 1.26 9.96
N ALA A 44 -7.01 2.35 10.48
CA ALA A 44 -6.38 3.02 11.61
C ALA A 44 -6.29 2.15 12.86
N ASP A 45 -7.31 1.37 13.12
CA ASP A 45 -7.33 0.52 14.30
C ASP A 45 -6.21 -0.51 14.32
N LEU A 46 -5.72 -0.86 13.16
CA LEU A 46 -4.68 -1.87 13.04
C LEU A 46 -3.33 -1.29 12.63
N PHE A 47 -3.25 0.04 12.54
CA PHE A 47 -2.04 0.73 12.09
C PHE A 47 -1.54 0.16 10.77
N THR A 48 -2.48 -0.10 9.87
CA THR A 48 -2.23 -0.85 8.65
C THR A 48 -2.78 -0.11 7.46
N ILE A 49 -2.13 -0.23 6.31
CA ILE A 49 -2.71 0.22 5.05
C ILE A 49 -2.95 -1.01 4.17
N CYS A 50 -3.99 -0.93 3.38
CA CYS A 50 -4.29 -1.95 2.40
C CYS A 50 -4.16 -1.31 1.03
N ILE A 51 -3.27 -1.83 0.21
CA ILE A 51 -2.98 -1.25 -1.09
C ILE A 51 -3.40 -2.24 -2.17
N THR A 52 -4.24 -1.76 -3.08
CA THR A 52 -4.61 -2.52 -4.26
C THR A 52 -3.71 -2.05 -5.39
N TYR A 53 -3.02 -2.96 -6.04
CA TYR A 53 -2.03 -2.60 -7.04
C TYR A 53 -2.08 -3.54 -8.23
N ASP A 54 -1.50 -3.09 -9.33
CA ASP A 54 -1.38 -3.88 -10.55
C ASP A 54 -0.01 -4.55 -10.54
N GLU A 55 0.00 -5.89 -10.37
CA GLU A 55 1.27 -6.60 -10.26
C GLU A 55 2.07 -6.59 -11.56
N GLY A 56 1.45 -6.21 -12.66
CA GLY A 56 2.17 -6.06 -13.91
C GLY A 56 2.96 -4.76 -13.97
N VAL A 57 2.74 -3.84 -13.04
CA VAL A 57 3.37 -2.54 -13.03
C VAL A 57 4.27 -2.37 -11.82
N THR A 58 3.84 -2.85 -10.66
CA THR A 58 4.61 -2.70 -9.43
C THR A 58 4.52 -3.98 -8.61
N THR A 59 5.29 -4.04 -7.54
CA THR A 59 5.34 -5.22 -6.67
C THR A 59 5.27 -4.76 -5.23
N PRO A 60 4.92 -5.66 -4.29
CA PRO A 60 4.97 -5.31 -2.87
C PRO A 60 6.35 -4.84 -2.44
N GLY A 61 7.41 -5.44 -2.97
CA GLY A 61 8.76 -5.00 -2.64
C GLY A 61 9.03 -3.57 -3.07
N GLN A 62 8.54 -3.20 -4.24
CA GLN A 62 8.71 -1.83 -4.71
C GLN A 62 7.88 -0.86 -3.86
N ILE A 63 6.68 -1.25 -3.48
CA ILE A 63 5.83 -0.42 -2.64
C ILE A 63 6.51 -0.18 -1.29
N ILE A 64 7.06 -1.23 -0.70
CA ILE A 64 7.76 -1.11 0.57
C ILE A 64 8.98 -0.22 0.44
N ALA A 65 9.72 -0.34 -0.65
CA ALA A 65 10.87 0.51 -0.89
C ALA A 65 10.45 1.97 -1.00
N ASP A 66 9.33 2.24 -1.67
CA ASP A 66 8.82 3.61 -1.79
C ASP A 66 8.45 4.17 -0.42
N LEU A 67 7.84 3.36 0.43
CA LEU A 67 7.47 3.81 1.78
C LEU A 67 8.70 4.15 2.60
N SER A 68 9.74 3.33 2.49
CA SER A 68 10.97 3.60 3.22
C SER A 68 11.61 4.90 2.76
N GLY A 69 11.44 5.24 1.50
CA GLY A 69 11.97 6.48 0.95
C GLY A 69 11.34 7.73 1.51
N ILE A 70 10.13 7.62 2.09
CA ILE A 70 9.44 8.76 2.67
C ILE A 70 9.27 8.61 4.18
N ARG A 71 10.19 7.87 4.80
CA ARG A 71 10.28 7.75 6.26
C ARG A 71 9.17 6.95 6.90
N PHE A 72 8.54 6.06 6.17
CA PHE A 72 7.61 5.12 6.79
C PHE A 72 8.32 3.80 7.00
N THR A 73 8.09 3.20 8.16
CA THR A 73 8.78 1.99 8.58
C THR A 73 7.80 0.82 8.55
N PRO A 74 7.84 -0.02 7.53
CA PRO A 74 6.97 -1.20 7.50
C PRO A 74 7.36 -2.17 8.59
N GLU A 75 6.36 -2.63 9.36
CA GLU A 75 6.57 -3.59 10.42
C GLU A 75 6.20 -5.00 9.99
N GLY A 76 5.61 -5.13 8.83
CA GLY A 76 5.24 -6.43 8.30
C GLY A 76 4.29 -6.23 7.13
N SER A 77 4.18 -7.25 6.29
CA SER A 77 3.28 -7.17 5.15
C SER A 77 2.64 -8.53 4.91
N ILE A 78 1.41 -8.49 4.42
CA ILE A 78 0.66 -9.69 4.05
C ILE A 78 0.11 -9.46 2.67
N ILE A 79 0.44 -10.36 1.75
CA ILE A 79 -0.04 -10.27 0.38
C ILE A 79 -1.35 -11.01 0.27
N LEU A 80 -2.36 -10.34 -0.27
CA LEU A 80 -3.67 -10.91 -0.43
C LEU A 80 -3.96 -11.06 -1.92
N ASP A 81 -4.55 -12.19 -2.27
CA ASP A 81 -5.01 -12.34 -3.65
C ASP A 81 -6.32 -11.58 -3.78
N GLY A 82 -6.35 -10.74 -4.72
CA GLY A 82 -7.46 -9.85 -4.90
C GLY A 82 -8.71 -10.42 -5.54
#